data_f54da436f0d3646566b8a79af7ef1055
#
_entry.id   f54da436f0d3646566b8a79af7ef1055
#
_cell.length_a   1.000
_cell.length_b   1.000
_cell.length_c   1.000
_cell.angle_alpha   90.00
_cell.angle_beta   90.00
_cell.angle_gamma   90.00
#
_symmetry.space_group_name_H-M   'P 1'
#
loop_
_entity.id
_entity.type
_entity.pdbx_description
1 polymer ?
#
loop_
_entity_poly.entity_id
_entity_poly.type
_entity_poly.pdbx_seq_one_letter_code
_entity_poly.pdbx_strand_id
1 'polypeptide(L)'
;MNGNEKNNLPMVEKQMRKFLFVSWESLSGDLALQIKKNGHEVKIYVKAECDKDVYDGFLEKVFDWKEFIDWADVIVFDDVGFGEEADKLRKAGKFVVGGSAYTDKLEEDREFGQSEMKRMGMLILPHWDFTDYDLALKFIEENPGRYVYKPSGFMGSDSKGLLFLGKDEDGKDIHEIIRSNKSVLEKKIKQFQLQKFAQGVEIAVGAFFNGNDFIYPINVNFEHKKLFPGDIGPFTGEMGTLVYHSGPNMIFKTTLEKMKEEIKKSGYVGYIDINCIANARGIYPLEFTCRFGYPIISIQMEGIISEWGEFLYSIAKGEQYDLKTKKGFQLGVVCAVPPFPFDDKSEMSIYKDLSIIFKKPNLEGVHLGDVKLVEGNWRIAGESGYALVVTGSGTTVEDARKQAYGRIENILLQNMFYRTDIGLGWYEDSDKLQTWGYLY
;
A
#
# COMPACT_ATOMS: atom_id res chain seq x y z
N MET A 1 -60.42 5.11 0.89
CA MET A 1 -59.74 3.80 0.75
C MET A 1 -58.42 4.08 0.07
N ASN A 2 -57.40 4.26 0.84
CA ASN A 2 -56.01 4.47 0.33
C ASN A 2 -55.15 3.38 0.94
N GLY A 3 -54.89 2.35 0.15
CA GLY A 3 -53.97 1.27 0.51
C GLY A 3 -52.54 1.72 0.35
N ASN A 4 -51.83 1.89 1.46
CA ASN A 4 -50.35 1.95 1.51
C ASN A 4 -49.80 0.53 1.33
N GLU A 5 -49.51 0.13 0.11
CA GLU A 5 -48.61 -1.00 -0.15
C GLU A 5 -47.20 -0.59 0.24
N LYS A 6 -46.79 -0.97 1.44
CA LYS A 6 -45.38 -0.99 1.81
C LYS A 6 -44.69 -2.06 0.94
N ASN A 7 -43.90 -1.66 -0.03
CA ASN A 7 -42.95 -2.53 -0.72
C ASN A 7 -41.97 -3.12 0.32
N ASN A 8 -42.33 -4.27 0.87
CA ASN A 8 -41.42 -5.14 1.58
C ASN A 8 -40.53 -5.82 0.51
N LEU A 9 -39.43 -5.18 0.12
CA LEU A 9 -38.33 -5.90 -0.50
C LEU A 9 -37.84 -6.94 0.51
N PRO A 10 -37.71 -8.23 0.11
CA PRO A 10 -37.19 -9.23 1.00
C PRO A 10 -35.79 -8.80 1.47
N MET A 11 -35.57 -8.71 2.79
CA MET A 11 -34.25 -8.64 3.36
C MET A 11 -33.53 -9.92 2.91
N VAL A 12 -32.57 -9.77 2.00
CA VAL A 12 -31.64 -10.86 1.68
C VAL A 12 -30.92 -11.16 2.99
N GLU A 13 -31.15 -12.33 3.58
CA GLU A 13 -30.42 -12.77 4.76
C GLU A 13 -28.93 -12.73 4.40
N LYS A 14 -28.20 -11.87 5.11
CA LYS A 14 -26.74 -11.73 4.91
C LYS A 14 -26.10 -13.06 5.29
N GLN A 15 -25.51 -13.76 4.33
CA GLN A 15 -24.85 -15.01 4.58
C GLN A 15 -23.55 -14.77 5.35
N MET A 16 -23.45 -15.30 6.58
CA MET A 16 -22.21 -15.32 7.33
C MET A 16 -21.15 -16.16 6.58
N ARG A 17 -19.93 -15.64 6.47
CA ARG A 17 -18.80 -16.28 5.80
C ARG A 17 -17.60 -16.35 6.73
N LYS A 18 -16.65 -17.20 6.38
CA LYS A 18 -15.42 -17.49 7.13
C LYS A 18 -14.20 -16.99 6.37
N PHE A 19 -13.48 -16.07 6.96
CA PHE A 19 -12.27 -15.46 6.39
C PHE A 19 -11.03 -15.89 7.16
N LEU A 20 -10.04 -16.40 6.44
CA LEU A 20 -8.70 -16.69 6.96
C LEU A 20 -7.71 -15.69 6.40
N PHE A 21 -7.22 -14.79 7.22
CA PHE A 21 -6.15 -13.86 6.86
C PHE A 21 -4.79 -14.49 7.16
N VAL A 22 -3.88 -14.42 6.20
CA VAL A 22 -2.50 -14.90 6.31
C VAL A 22 -1.59 -13.71 6.05
N SER A 23 -1.00 -13.20 7.10
CA SER A 23 -0.20 -11.97 7.10
C SER A 23 1.27 -12.27 7.35
N TRP A 24 2.15 -11.54 6.67
CA TRP A 24 3.58 -11.60 6.94
C TRP A 24 3.92 -10.73 8.15
N GLU A 25 3.59 -9.42 8.07
CA GLU A 25 3.95 -8.36 9.03
C GLU A 25 2.72 -7.65 9.62
N SER A 26 1.63 -8.36 9.85
CA SER A 26 0.42 -7.81 10.48
C SER A 26 -0.21 -6.60 9.77
N LEU A 27 -0.31 -6.63 8.44
CA LEU A 27 -0.70 -5.46 7.66
C LEU A 27 -2.23 -5.25 7.51
N SER A 28 -3.03 -6.32 7.56
CA SER A 28 -4.47 -6.26 7.21
C SER A 28 -5.44 -6.51 8.37
N GLY A 29 -4.96 -6.45 9.61
CA GLY A 29 -5.82 -6.76 10.77
C GLY A 29 -6.97 -5.80 10.96
N ASP A 30 -6.84 -4.55 10.56
CA ASP A 30 -7.95 -3.59 10.62
C ASP A 30 -9.06 -3.95 9.63
N LEU A 31 -8.71 -4.38 8.41
CA LEU A 31 -9.67 -4.93 7.43
C LEU A 31 -10.34 -6.21 7.96
N ALA A 32 -9.54 -7.10 8.58
CA ALA A 32 -10.05 -8.32 9.21
C ALA A 32 -11.06 -7.99 10.33
N LEU A 33 -10.76 -6.98 11.16
CA LEU A 33 -11.67 -6.48 12.19
C LEU A 33 -12.95 -5.88 11.58
N GLN A 34 -12.84 -5.14 10.49
CA GLN A 34 -14.00 -4.58 9.80
C GLN A 34 -14.93 -5.69 9.28
N ILE A 35 -14.36 -6.73 8.67
CA ILE A 35 -15.12 -7.89 8.18
C ILE A 35 -15.80 -8.62 9.36
N LYS A 36 -15.10 -8.78 10.49
CA LYS A 36 -15.67 -9.33 11.73
C LYS A 36 -16.82 -8.47 12.25
N LYS A 37 -16.69 -7.14 12.29
CA LYS A 37 -17.76 -6.21 12.67
C LYS A 37 -18.96 -6.27 11.73
N ASN A 38 -18.74 -6.64 10.50
CA ASN A 38 -19.79 -6.86 9.50
C ASN A 38 -20.56 -8.19 9.69
N GLY A 39 -20.19 -9.01 10.68
CA GLY A 39 -20.90 -10.24 11.05
C GLY A 39 -20.35 -11.52 10.43
N HIS A 40 -19.14 -11.51 9.91
CA HIS A 40 -18.42 -12.68 9.42
C HIS A 40 -17.51 -13.28 10.51
N GLU A 41 -17.14 -14.55 10.37
CA GLU A 41 -16.12 -15.17 11.18
C GLU A 41 -14.73 -14.90 10.59
N VAL A 42 -13.78 -14.52 11.42
CA VAL A 42 -12.43 -14.16 10.97
C VAL A 42 -11.39 -14.81 11.86
N LYS A 43 -10.40 -15.45 11.22
CA LYS A 43 -9.16 -15.90 11.85
C LYS A 43 -7.99 -15.25 11.16
N ILE A 44 -6.92 -14.97 11.92
CA ILE A 44 -5.70 -14.36 11.37
C ILE A 44 -4.46 -15.11 11.82
N TYR A 45 -3.54 -15.32 10.89
CA TYR A 45 -2.18 -15.79 11.15
C TYR A 45 -1.20 -14.67 10.87
N VAL A 46 -0.26 -14.42 11.77
CA VAL A 46 0.85 -13.47 11.62
C VAL A 46 2.15 -14.26 11.62
N LYS A 47 2.95 -14.11 10.54
CA LYS A 47 4.18 -14.89 10.36
C LYS A 47 5.37 -14.32 11.15
N ALA A 48 5.56 -13.00 11.12
CA ALA A 48 6.68 -12.33 11.76
C ALA A 48 6.65 -12.51 13.29
N GLU A 49 7.76 -12.97 13.87
CA GLU A 49 7.86 -13.21 15.32
C GLU A 49 7.78 -11.91 16.13
N CYS A 50 8.29 -10.80 15.58
CA CYS A 50 8.23 -9.49 16.23
C CYS A 50 6.78 -8.97 16.39
N ASP A 51 5.86 -9.44 15.55
CA ASP A 51 4.47 -8.98 15.51
C ASP A 51 3.48 -9.97 16.11
N LYS A 52 3.97 -11.00 16.81
CA LYS A 52 3.10 -12.04 17.38
C LYS A 52 2.10 -11.52 18.41
N ASP A 53 2.35 -10.38 19.04
CA ASP A 53 1.42 -9.74 19.98
C ASP A 53 0.47 -8.73 19.33
N VAL A 54 0.69 -8.38 18.05
CA VAL A 54 -0.24 -7.53 17.30
C VAL A 54 -1.58 -8.25 17.16
N TYR A 55 -2.67 -7.50 17.25
CA TYR A 55 -4.07 -7.95 17.22
C TYR A 55 -4.55 -8.77 18.41
N ASP A 56 -3.72 -9.00 19.45
CA ASP A 56 -4.18 -9.63 20.68
C ASP A 56 -5.38 -8.90 21.26
N GLY A 57 -6.32 -9.67 21.79
CA GLY A 57 -7.51 -9.17 22.48
C GLY A 57 -8.69 -8.76 21.60
N PHE A 58 -8.53 -8.67 20.25
CA PHE A 58 -9.65 -8.29 19.38
C PHE A 58 -9.82 -9.15 18.11
N LEU A 59 -8.79 -9.81 17.62
CA LEU A 59 -8.89 -10.83 16.56
C LEU A 59 -8.54 -12.21 17.08
N GLU A 60 -9.15 -13.26 16.52
CA GLU A 60 -8.81 -14.65 16.78
C GLU A 60 -7.58 -15.03 15.97
N LYS A 61 -6.44 -15.18 16.65
CA LYS A 61 -5.18 -15.60 16.02
C LYS A 61 -5.03 -17.11 16.00
N VAL A 62 -4.42 -17.62 14.93
CA VAL A 62 -4.11 -19.04 14.77
C VAL A 62 -2.60 -19.25 14.68
N PHE A 63 -2.11 -20.40 15.14
CA PHE A 63 -0.67 -20.73 15.14
C PHE A 63 -0.20 -21.33 13.82
N ASP A 64 -1.07 -22.10 13.15
CA ASP A 64 -0.85 -22.62 11.81
C ASP A 64 -2.09 -22.39 10.97
N TRP A 65 -1.98 -21.51 9.98
CA TRP A 65 -3.08 -21.19 9.08
C TRP A 65 -3.51 -22.36 8.19
N LYS A 66 -2.62 -23.34 7.97
CA LYS A 66 -2.89 -24.48 7.10
C LYS A 66 -3.98 -25.40 7.66
N GLU A 67 -4.10 -25.46 8.97
CA GLU A 67 -5.17 -26.23 9.65
C GLU A 67 -6.57 -25.65 9.39
N PHE A 68 -6.66 -24.40 8.93
CA PHE A 68 -7.91 -23.68 8.72
C PHE A 68 -8.27 -23.48 7.25
N ILE A 69 -7.51 -24.07 6.30
CA ILE A 69 -7.78 -23.98 4.87
C ILE A 69 -9.18 -24.49 4.52
N ASP A 70 -9.60 -25.62 5.11
CA ASP A 70 -10.93 -26.20 4.86
C ASP A 70 -12.05 -25.54 5.66
N TRP A 71 -11.72 -24.83 6.73
CA TRP A 71 -12.65 -24.02 7.49
C TRP A 71 -13.04 -22.75 6.74
N ALA A 72 -12.14 -22.16 5.99
CA ALA A 72 -12.32 -20.86 5.35
C ALA A 72 -13.16 -20.93 4.07
N ASP A 73 -14.09 -19.99 3.91
CA ASP A 73 -14.75 -19.69 2.63
C ASP A 73 -13.84 -18.84 1.74
N VAL A 74 -13.05 -17.94 2.34
CA VAL A 74 -12.07 -17.08 1.64
C VAL A 74 -10.78 -17.06 2.42
N ILE A 75 -9.66 -17.25 1.69
CA ILE A 75 -8.31 -17.07 2.23
C ILE A 75 -7.74 -15.77 1.68
N VAL A 76 -7.23 -14.91 2.55
CA VAL A 76 -6.67 -13.60 2.19
C VAL A 76 -5.19 -13.57 2.53
N PHE A 77 -4.33 -13.48 1.52
CA PHE A 77 -2.92 -13.17 1.69
C PHE A 77 -2.74 -11.66 1.49
N ASP A 78 -2.21 -11.00 2.49
CA ASP A 78 -2.19 -9.54 2.54
C ASP A 78 -0.87 -8.91 2.08
N ASP A 79 0.12 -9.73 1.81
CA ASP A 79 1.43 -9.28 1.37
C ASP A 79 1.99 -10.17 0.24
N VAL A 80 3.10 -9.75 -0.36
CA VAL A 80 3.89 -10.54 -1.32
C VAL A 80 4.60 -11.71 -0.64
N GLY A 81 5.13 -12.63 -1.44
CA GLY A 81 5.85 -13.81 -0.95
C GLY A 81 4.96 -15.01 -0.59
N PHE A 82 3.65 -14.92 -0.85
CA PHE A 82 2.69 -16.02 -0.73
C PHE A 82 2.11 -16.49 -2.06
N GLY A 83 2.60 -15.96 -3.18
CA GLY A 83 2.00 -16.20 -4.49
C GLY A 83 2.00 -17.67 -4.91
N GLU A 84 3.06 -18.44 -4.61
CA GLU A 84 3.09 -19.89 -4.90
C GLU A 84 2.05 -20.67 -4.10
N GLU A 85 1.88 -20.33 -2.82
CA GLU A 85 0.86 -20.91 -1.95
C GLU A 85 -0.55 -20.56 -2.43
N ALA A 86 -0.77 -19.31 -2.76
CA ALA A 86 -2.03 -18.83 -3.32
C ALA A 86 -2.39 -19.54 -4.62
N ASP A 87 -1.43 -19.74 -5.53
CA ASP A 87 -1.62 -20.49 -6.78
C ASP A 87 -1.98 -21.96 -6.55
N LYS A 88 -1.34 -22.62 -5.58
CA LYS A 88 -1.67 -24.00 -5.19
C LYS A 88 -3.10 -24.10 -4.64
N LEU A 89 -3.51 -23.17 -3.80
CA LEU A 89 -4.85 -23.15 -3.22
C LEU A 89 -5.93 -22.87 -4.27
N ARG A 90 -5.71 -21.92 -5.19
CA ARG A 90 -6.62 -21.66 -6.32
C ARG A 90 -6.78 -22.88 -7.22
N LYS A 91 -5.66 -23.58 -7.55
CA LYS A 91 -5.69 -24.85 -8.29
C LYS A 91 -6.45 -25.95 -7.56
N ALA A 92 -6.46 -25.93 -6.23
CA ALA A 92 -7.25 -26.83 -5.39
C ALA A 92 -8.73 -26.40 -5.24
N GLY A 93 -9.16 -25.35 -5.93
CA GLY A 93 -10.54 -24.85 -5.92
C GLY A 93 -10.90 -23.99 -4.73
N LYS A 94 -9.91 -23.45 -3.97
CA LYS A 94 -10.16 -22.52 -2.87
C LYS A 94 -10.33 -21.10 -3.40
N PHE A 95 -11.17 -20.31 -2.76
CA PHE A 95 -11.32 -18.89 -3.05
C PHE A 95 -10.22 -18.11 -2.32
N VAL A 96 -9.36 -17.45 -3.10
CA VAL A 96 -8.17 -16.77 -2.56
C VAL A 96 -8.09 -15.35 -3.09
N VAL A 97 -7.96 -14.39 -2.18
CA VAL A 97 -7.55 -13.02 -2.45
C VAL A 97 -6.08 -12.87 -2.07
N GLY A 98 -5.25 -12.39 -2.99
CA GLY A 98 -3.81 -12.24 -2.77
C GLY A 98 -2.98 -12.48 -4.02
N GLY A 99 -1.68 -12.45 -3.90
CA GLY A 99 -0.70 -12.57 -4.97
C GLY A 99 -0.79 -13.86 -5.81
N SER A 100 0.04 -13.94 -6.82
CA SER A 100 0.42 -15.12 -7.57
C SER A 100 1.94 -15.14 -7.67
N ALA A 101 2.55 -16.27 -8.01
CA ALA A 101 4.01 -16.33 -8.21
C ALA A 101 4.50 -15.29 -9.24
N TYR A 102 3.68 -14.97 -10.24
CA TYR A 102 3.98 -13.93 -11.24
C TYR A 102 3.93 -12.53 -10.64
N THR A 103 2.90 -12.21 -9.86
CA THR A 103 2.70 -10.87 -9.29
C THR A 103 3.66 -10.60 -8.13
N ASP A 104 4.03 -11.61 -7.34
CA ASP A 104 5.11 -11.48 -6.36
C ASP A 104 6.41 -11.05 -7.06
N LYS A 105 6.74 -11.71 -8.18
CA LYS A 105 7.91 -11.36 -8.97
C LYS A 105 7.82 -9.97 -9.60
N LEU A 106 6.63 -9.50 -10.01
CA LEU A 106 6.44 -8.13 -10.52
C LEU A 106 6.82 -7.05 -9.50
N GLU A 107 6.52 -7.28 -8.22
CA GLU A 107 6.81 -6.33 -7.15
C GLU A 107 8.22 -6.48 -6.59
N GLU A 108 8.67 -7.71 -6.33
CA GLU A 108 9.96 -7.97 -5.64
C GLU A 108 11.17 -7.89 -6.57
N ASP A 109 11.02 -8.30 -7.85
CA ASP A 109 12.10 -8.30 -8.83
C ASP A 109 11.97 -7.08 -9.76
N ARG A 110 12.70 -6.01 -9.42
CA ARG A 110 12.66 -4.75 -10.16
C ARG A 110 13.00 -4.91 -11.64
N GLU A 111 13.99 -5.73 -11.98
CA GLU A 111 14.40 -5.96 -13.36
C GLU A 111 13.27 -6.65 -14.14
N PHE A 112 12.67 -7.67 -13.53
CA PHE A 112 11.52 -8.35 -14.11
C PHE A 112 10.33 -7.39 -14.28
N GLY A 113 9.96 -6.64 -13.24
CA GLY A 113 8.86 -5.67 -13.30
C GLY A 113 9.05 -4.66 -14.43
N GLN A 114 10.25 -4.08 -14.56
CA GLN A 114 10.59 -3.13 -15.62
C GLN A 114 10.59 -3.77 -17.02
N SER A 115 11.07 -5.03 -17.14
CA SER A 115 11.03 -5.77 -18.40
C SER A 115 9.60 -6.04 -18.86
N GLU A 116 8.71 -6.38 -17.94
CA GLU A 116 7.29 -6.58 -18.22
C GLU A 116 6.60 -5.27 -18.63
N MET A 117 6.83 -4.16 -17.91
CA MET A 117 6.35 -2.84 -18.31
C MET A 117 6.77 -2.50 -19.74
N LYS A 118 8.05 -2.71 -20.08
CA LYS A 118 8.60 -2.49 -21.43
C LYS A 118 7.97 -3.39 -22.46
N ARG A 119 7.83 -4.69 -22.15
CA ARG A 119 7.18 -5.68 -23.02
C ARG A 119 5.74 -5.28 -23.36
N MET A 120 5.03 -4.71 -22.40
CA MET A 120 3.66 -4.21 -22.55
C MET A 120 3.60 -2.83 -23.21
N GLY A 121 4.71 -2.27 -23.67
CA GLY A 121 4.77 -1.01 -24.39
C GLY A 121 4.51 0.22 -23.52
N MET A 122 4.90 0.16 -22.26
CA MET A 122 4.92 1.34 -21.38
C MET A 122 6.23 2.11 -21.58
N LEU A 123 6.21 3.40 -21.31
CA LEU A 123 7.42 4.22 -21.32
C LEU A 123 8.23 3.93 -20.05
N ILE A 124 9.52 3.56 -20.22
CA ILE A 124 10.40 3.27 -19.10
C ILE A 124 11.52 4.31 -19.05
N LEU A 125 11.84 4.77 -17.84
CA LEU A 125 12.99 5.63 -17.64
C LEU A 125 14.28 4.84 -17.95
N PRO A 126 15.24 5.44 -18.68
CA PRO A 126 16.53 4.81 -18.89
C PRO A 126 17.19 4.45 -17.56
N HIS A 127 17.66 3.22 -17.45
CA HIS A 127 18.33 2.71 -16.26
C HIS A 127 19.45 1.75 -16.62
N TRP A 128 20.37 1.57 -15.71
CA TRP A 128 21.54 0.69 -15.84
C TRP A 128 21.78 -0.02 -14.51
N ASP A 129 21.95 -1.33 -14.57
CA ASP A 129 22.17 -2.17 -13.42
C ASP A 129 23.66 -2.44 -13.23
N PHE A 130 24.13 -2.37 -11.99
CA PHE A 130 25.53 -2.52 -11.62
C PHE A 130 25.69 -3.49 -10.45
N THR A 131 26.73 -4.31 -10.53
CA THR A 131 27.27 -5.11 -9.44
C THR A 131 28.68 -4.65 -9.07
N ASP A 132 29.26 -3.76 -9.87
CA ASP A 132 30.59 -3.18 -9.70
C ASP A 132 30.49 -1.66 -9.57
N TYR A 133 30.97 -1.13 -8.47
CA TYR A 133 30.91 0.28 -8.14
C TYR A 133 31.87 1.14 -8.97
N ASP A 134 33.04 0.60 -9.37
CA ASP A 134 33.97 1.34 -10.22
C ASP A 134 33.43 1.52 -11.63
N LEU A 135 32.75 0.50 -12.16
CA LEU A 135 32.07 0.61 -13.44
C LEU A 135 30.94 1.65 -13.39
N ALA A 136 30.21 1.73 -12.27
CA ALA A 136 29.16 2.74 -12.09
C ALA A 136 29.73 4.16 -12.01
N LEU A 137 30.84 4.36 -11.29
CA LEU A 137 31.52 5.65 -11.23
C LEU A 137 31.98 6.10 -12.61
N LYS A 138 32.67 5.23 -13.35
CA LYS A 138 33.10 5.49 -14.73
C LYS A 138 31.90 5.78 -15.65
N PHE A 139 30.80 5.04 -15.51
CA PHE A 139 29.60 5.30 -16.29
C PHE A 139 29.04 6.70 -16.08
N ILE A 140 29.00 7.20 -14.83
CA ILE A 140 28.52 8.56 -14.52
C ILE A 140 29.41 9.61 -15.14
N GLU A 141 30.74 9.41 -15.08
CA GLU A 141 31.71 10.31 -15.70
C GLU A 141 31.58 10.41 -17.23
N GLU A 142 31.35 9.26 -17.88
CA GLU A 142 31.18 9.17 -19.34
C GLU A 142 29.79 9.59 -19.80
N ASN A 143 28.77 9.54 -18.92
CA ASN A 143 27.36 9.85 -19.22
C ASN A 143 26.80 10.85 -18.21
N PRO A 144 27.23 12.11 -18.21
CA PRO A 144 26.73 13.11 -17.26
C PRO A 144 25.20 13.23 -17.31
N GLY A 145 24.58 13.33 -16.12
CA GLY A 145 23.14 13.46 -16.01
C GLY A 145 22.66 13.24 -14.59
N ARG A 146 21.46 13.72 -14.30
CA ARG A 146 20.85 13.51 -13.01
C ARG A 146 20.33 12.08 -12.88
N TYR A 147 20.70 11.42 -11.81
CA TYR A 147 20.37 10.02 -11.54
C TYR A 147 19.68 9.80 -10.20
N VAL A 148 19.03 8.65 -10.09
CA VAL A 148 18.57 8.05 -8.84
C VAL A 148 19.38 6.79 -8.60
N TYR A 149 20.04 6.68 -7.44
CA TYR A 149 20.69 5.45 -6.99
C TYR A 149 19.65 4.59 -6.25
N LYS A 150 19.41 3.39 -6.76
CA LYS A 150 18.41 2.44 -6.23
C LYS A 150 19.08 1.13 -5.88
N PRO A 151 19.20 0.76 -4.60
CA PRO A 151 19.57 -0.60 -4.23
C PRO A 151 18.62 -1.63 -4.87
N SER A 152 19.17 -2.80 -5.27
CA SER A 152 18.42 -3.90 -5.86
C SER A 152 18.70 -5.20 -5.10
N GLY A 153 17.79 -6.18 -5.21
CA GLY A 153 17.87 -7.48 -4.52
C GLY A 153 17.11 -7.51 -3.20
N PHE A 154 16.90 -8.74 -2.72
CA PHE A 154 16.19 -9.01 -1.47
C PHE A 154 17.02 -8.54 -0.26
N MET A 155 16.85 -7.29 0.10
CA MET A 155 17.36 -6.70 1.33
C MET A 155 16.16 -6.03 2.00
N GLY A 156 15.76 -6.48 3.17
CA GLY A 156 14.62 -5.99 3.93
C GLY A 156 14.48 -4.46 4.02
N SER A 157 13.65 -3.94 4.89
CA SER A 157 13.37 -2.50 5.10
C SER A 157 14.59 -1.56 5.06
N ASP A 158 15.76 -2.07 5.46
CA ASP A 158 17.05 -1.35 5.49
C ASP A 158 17.53 -0.82 4.13
N SER A 159 17.14 -1.45 3.00
CA SER A 159 17.62 -1.01 1.69
C SER A 159 16.94 0.27 1.18
N LYS A 160 15.69 0.52 1.61
CA LYS A 160 14.96 1.75 1.24
C LYS A 160 15.63 3.01 1.82
N GLY A 161 16.24 2.90 3.00
CA GLY A 161 17.01 3.99 3.61
C GLY A 161 18.26 4.41 2.84
N LEU A 162 18.78 3.56 1.94
CA LEU A 162 19.95 3.82 1.12
C LEU A 162 19.64 4.31 -0.31
N LEU A 163 18.34 4.46 -0.66
CA LEU A 163 17.95 5.12 -1.89
C LEU A 163 18.38 6.59 -1.86
N PHE A 164 19.01 7.06 -2.94
CA PHE A 164 19.43 8.44 -3.05
C PHE A 164 18.94 9.10 -4.35
N LEU A 165 18.23 10.22 -4.19
CA LEU A 165 17.79 11.04 -5.31
C LEU A 165 18.85 12.12 -5.59
N GLY A 166 19.55 11.98 -6.70
CA GLY A 166 20.51 12.98 -7.14
C GLY A 166 19.85 14.34 -7.41
N LYS A 167 20.58 15.41 -7.11
CA LYS A 167 20.15 16.80 -7.34
C LYS A 167 20.93 17.45 -8.45
N ASP A 168 22.20 17.06 -8.63
CA ASP A 168 23.08 17.64 -9.62
C ASP A 168 22.76 17.14 -11.03
N GLU A 169 22.60 18.07 -11.95
CA GLU A 169 22.26 17.77 -13.35
C GLU A 169 23.36 16.99 -14.11
N ASP A 170 24.59 16.99 -13.60
CA ASP A 170 25.71 16.24 -14.14
C ASP A 170 26.02 14.94 -13.37
N GLY A 171 25.29 14.66 -12.27
CA GLY A 171 25.40 13.45 -11.46
C GLY A 171 26.58 13.42 -10.49
N LYS A 172 27.26 14.57 -10.27
CA LYS A 172 28.40 14.64 -9.34
C LYS A 172 28.06 14.23 -7.92
N ASP A 173 26.89 14.58 -7.44
CA ASP A 173 26.45 14.20 -6.09
C ASP A 173 26.29 12.68 -5.93
N ILE A 174 25.72 11.98 -6.92
CA ILE A 174 25.64 10.51 -6.95
C ILE A 174 27.06 9.91 -7.01
N HIS A 175 27.92 10.45 -7.88
CA HIS A 175 29.30 10.01 -8.00
C HIS A 175 30.04 10.14 -6.65
N GLU A 176 29.95 11.29 -5.97
CA GLU A 176 30.56 11.49 -4.66
C GLU A 176 30.00 10.58 -3.57
N ILE A 177 28.69 10.37 -3.54
CA ILE A 177 28.05 9.45 -2.59
C ILE A 177 28.56 8.02 -2.79
N ILE A 178 28.60 7.53 -4.03
CA ILE A 178 29.13 6.20 -4.33
C ILE A 178 30.61 6.12 -3.97
N ARG A 179 31.44 7.05 -4.43
CA ARG A 179 32.89 7.07 -4.21
C ARG A 179 33.24 7.09 -2.72
N SER A 180 32.61 7.99 -1.97
CA SER A 180 32.94 8.18 -0.54
C SER A 180 32.44 7.04 0.34
N ASN A 181 31.38 6.33 -0.06
CA ASN A 181 30.78 5.25 0.71
C ASN A 181 31.06 3.86 0.13
N LYS A 182 31.86 3.74 -0.94
CA LYS A 182 32.08 2.49 -1.68
C LYS A 182 32.38 1.31 -0.77
N SER A 183 33.33 1.43 0.15
CA SER A 183 33.75 0.34 1.04
C SER A 183 32.64 -0.18 1.99
N VAL A 184 31.65 0.66 2.28
CA VAL A 184 30.47 0.29 3.08
C VAL A 184 29.37 -0.26 2.19
N LEU A 185 29.11 0.40 1.06
CA LEU A 185 28.06 0.00 0.13
C LEU A 185 28.32 -1.38 -0.47
N GLU A 186 29.55 -1.67 -0.91
CA GLU A 186 29.93 -2.99 -1.46
C GLU A 186 29.67 -4.17 -0.51
N LYS A 187 29.73 -3.92 0.80
CA LYS A 187 29.43 -4.94 1.82
C LYS A 187 27.93 -5.18 1.96
N LYS A 188 27.14 -4.12 1.85
CA LYS A 188 25.68 -4.15 2.12
C LYS A 188 24.85 -4.39 0.85
N ILE A 189 25.26 -3.82 -0.28
CA ILE A 189 24.47 -3.79 -1.51
C ILE A 189 25.29 -4.43 -2.61
N LYS A 190 24.88 -5.61 -3.08
CA LYS A 190 25.58 -6.38 -4.12
C LYS A 190 25.15 -5.99 -5.53
N GLN A 191 23.95 -5.45 -5.66
CA GLN A 191 23.40 -5.00 -6.93
C GLN A 191 22.62 -3.71 -6.71
N PHE A 192 22.76 -2.77 -7.63
CA PHE A 192 22.03 -1.51 -7.61
C PHE A 192 21.79 -1.00 -9.04
N GLN A 193 20.85 -0.09 -9.14
CA GLN A 193 20.46 0.54 -10.38
C GLN A 193 20.73 2.04 -10.33
N LEU A 194 21.30 2.58 -11.40
CA LEU A 194 21.27 4.00 -11.71
C LEU A 194 20.14 4.26 -12.69
N GLN A 195 19.12 5.00 -12.29
CA GLN A 195 18.00 5.36 -13.14
C GLN A 195 18.05 6.86 -13.45
N LYS A 196 17.77 7.25 -14.71
CA LYS A 196 17.64 8.69 -15.03
C LYS A 196 16.54 9.30 -14.17
N PHE A 197 16.83 10.44 -13.57
CA PHE A 197 15.84 11.21 -12.84
C PHE A 197 14.79 11.78 -13.82
N ALA A 198 13.52 11.62 -13.49
CA ALA A 198 12.44 12.28 -14.19
C ALA A 198 11.75 13.26 -13.24
N GLN A 199 11.72 14.52 -13.61
CA GLN A 199 10.90 15.51 -12.95
C GLN A 199 9.45 15.36 -13.40
N GLY A 200 8.51 15.36 -12.46
CA GLY A 200 7.09 15.21 -12.74
C GLY A 200 6.25 15.10 -11.47
N VAL A 201 4.98 14.78 -11.65
CA VAL A 201 4.06 14.46 -10.57
C VAL A 201 4.16 12.97 -10.26
N GLU A 202 4.42 12.62 -9.01
CA GLU A 202 4.33 11.24 -8.54
C GLU A 202 2.85 10.89 -8.30
N ILE A 203 2.37 9.86 -8.96
CA ILE A 203 0.97 9.45 -8.93
C ILE A 203 0.86 7.93 -9.11
N ALA A 204 -0.03 7.31 -8.36
CA ALA A 204 -0.37 5.91 -8.58
C ALA A 204 -1.83 5.75 -9.03
N VAL A 205 -2.08 4.69 -9.76
CA VAL A 205 -3.43 4.23 -10.10
C VAL A 205 -3.56 2.76 -9.73
N GLY A 206 -4.68 2.42 -9.10
CA GLY A 206 -4.91 1.06 -8.64
C GLY A 206 -6.36 0.63 -8.81
N ALA A 207 -6.57 -0.68 -8.81
CA ALA A 207 -7.89 -1.29 -8.86
C ALA A 207 -7.86 -2.69 -8.24
N PHE A 208 -9.01 -3.16 -7.81
CA PHE A 208 -9.18 -4.58 -7.53
C PHE A 208 -9.33 -5.39 -8.81
N PHE A 209 -8.86 -6.61 -8.80
CA PHE A 209 -8.93 -7.55 -9.92
C PHE A 209 -9.57 -8.86 -9.44
N ASN A 210 -10.55 -9.38 -10.19
CA ASN A 210 -11.32 -10.57 -9.80
C ASN A 210 -10.86 -11.87 -10.48
N GLY A 211 -9.65 -11.89 -11.01
CA GLY A 211 -9.14 -13.03 -11.78
C GLY A 211 -9.48 -12.98 -13.27
N ASN A 212 -10.39 -12.11 -13.69
CA ASN A 212 -10.83 -11.96 -15.09
C ASN A 212 -10.76 -10.52 -15.58
N ASP A 213 -11.15 -9.57 -14.74
CA ASP A 213 -11.22 -8.15 -15.10
C ASP A 213 -11.02 -7.25 -13.87
N PHE A 214 -10.70 -5.99 -14.11
CA PHE A 214 -10.66 -4.97 -13.08
C PHE A 214 -12.06 -4.64 -12.56
N ILE A 215 -12.15 -4.34 -11.29
CA ILE A 215 -13.35 -3.83 -10.63
C ILE A 215 -13.29 -2.31 -10.59
N TYR A 216 -14.34 -1.68 -11.05
CA TYR A 216 -14.44 -0.22 -11.08
C TYR A 216 -15.35 0.31 -9.99
N PRO A 217 -15.12 1.55 -9.49
CA PRO A 217 -14.15 2.52 -9.97
C PRO A 217 -12.71 2.18 -9.56
N ILE A 218 -11.74 2.72 -10.31
CA ILE A 218 -10.32 2.69 -9.93
C ILE A 218 -10.05 3.73 -8.83
N ASN A 219 -8.95 3.58 -8.10
CA ASN A 219 -8.43 4.64 -7.24
C ASN A 219 -7.23 5.34 -7.87
N VAL A 220 -7.08 6.62 -7.57
CA VAL A 220 -5.95 7.47 -7.94
C VAL A 220 -5.34 8.00 -6.66
N ASN A 221 -4.02 7.82 -6.51
CA ASN A 221 -3.28 8.03 -5.26
C ASN A 221 -2.21 9.10 -5.44
N PHE A 222 -2.09 9.99 -4.45
CA PHE A 222 -1.00 10.95 -4.30
C PHE A 222 -0.31 10.67 -2.96
N GLU A 223 0.80 9.98 -3.04
CA GLU A 223 1.51 9.41 -1.89
C GLU A 223 2.58 10.37 -1.35
N HIS A 224 2.82 10.31 -0.03
CA HIS A 224 3.85 11.07 0.65
C HIS A 224 4.83 10.10 1.33
N LYS A 225 5.96 9.84 0.67
CA LYS A 225 6.93 8.80 1.08
C LYS A 225 7.98 9.28 2.08
N LYS A 226 8.25 10.57 2.14
CA LYS A 226 9.24 11.12 3.09
C LYS A 226 8.65 11.28 4.49
N LEU A 227 9.50 11.05 5.50
CA LEU A 227 9.08 11.02 6.92
C LEU A 227 8.47 12.34 7.39
N PHE A 228 9.04 13.48 6.98
CA PHE A 228 8.64 14.79 7.50
C PHE A 228 7.94 15.66 6.43
N PRO A 229 7.12 16.63 6.89
CA PRO A 229 6.52 17.63 6.00
C PRO A 229 7.55 18.34 5.11
N GLY A 230 7.11 18.71 3.89
CA GLY A 230 8.00 19.33 2.91
C GLY A 230 8.96 18.35 2.23
N ASP A 231 8.66 17.05 2.30
CA ASP A 231 9.42 15.96 1.68
C ASP A 231 10.89 15.91 2.10
N ILE A 232 11.15 16.11 3.38
CA ILE A 232 12.47 16.00 4.00
C ILE A 232 12.59 14.74 4.87
N GLY A 233 13.84 14.37 5.20
CA GLY A 233 14.11 13.19 6.01
C GLY A 233 14.23 11.90 5.19
N PRO A 234 14.27 10.74 5.85
CA PRO A 234 14.38 9.44 5.22
C PRO A 234 13.12 9.08 4.40
N PHE A 235 13.30 8.16 3.46
CA PHE A 235 12.17 7.50 2.83
C PHE A 235 11.55 6.49 3.81
N THR A 236 10.24 6.43 3.81
CA THR A 236 9.43 5.43 4.50
C THR A 236 8.72 4.55 3.47
N GLY A 237 7.93 3.58 3.90
CA GLY A 237 6.94 2.98 3.01
C GLY A 237 6.01 4.06 2.50
N GLU A 238 5.33 4.76 3.44
CA GLU A 238 4.45 5.89 3.16
C GLU A 238 4.00 6.55 4.48
N MET A 239 3.86 7.87 4.48
CA MET A 239 3.40 8.64 5.64
C MET A 239 1.95 9.11 5.52
N GLY A 240 1.34 8.89 4.38
CA GLY A 240 -0.04 9.26 4.12
C GLY A 240 -0.29 9.54 2.65
N THR A 241 -1.57 9.49 2.28
CA THR A 241 -1.99 9.55 0.88
C THR A 241 -3.32 10.27 0.74
N LEU A 242 -3.45 11.01 -0.35
CA LEU A 242 -4.71 11.50 -0.84
C LEU A 242 -5.21 10.54 -1.94
N VAL A 243 -6.45 10.11 -1.82
CA VAL A 243 -7.10 9.17 -2.76
C VAL A 243 -8.41 9.75 -3.27
N TYR A 244 -8.74 9.50 -4.52
CA TYR A 244 -10.11 9.61 -5.02
C TYR A 244 -10.42 8.46 -5.98
N HIS A 245 -11.70 8.14 -6.12
CA HIS A 245 -12.17 7.10 -7.02
C HIS A 245 -12.72 7.71 -8.32
N SER A 246 -12.35 7.11 -9.46
CA SER A 246 -12.78 7.56 -10.77
C SER A 246 -13.01 6.40 -11.75
N GLY A 247 -13.57 6.70 -12.91
CA GLY A 247 -13.47 5.80 -14.06
C GLY A 247 -12.01 5.69 -14.55
N PRO A 248 -11.71 4.71 -15.45
CA PRO A 248 -10.37 4.55 -16.03
C PRO A 248 -9.89 5.83 -16.71
N ASN A 249 -8.84 6.43 -16.19
CA ASN A 249 -8.19 7.62 -16.75
C ASN A 249 -7.02 7.23 -17.69
N MET A 250 -6.36 8.22 -18.31
CA MET A 250 -5.26 7.97 -19.25
C MET A 250 -4.07 7.26 -18.59
N ILE A 251 -3.79 7.53 -17.30
CA ILE A 251 -2.69 6.86 -16.58
C ILE A 251 -3.00 5.37 -16.47
N PHE A 252 -4.19 5.02 -16.01
CA PHE A 252 -4.65 3.62 -15.91
C PHE A 252 -4.60 2.91 -17.26
N LYS A 253 -5.18 3.53 -18.32
CA LYS A 253 -5.24 2.97 -19.66
C LYS A 253 -3.88 2.71 -20.29
N THR A 254 -2.90 3.57 -20.01
CA THR A 254 -1.55 3.45 -20.59
C THR A 254 -0.58 2.62 -19.77
N THR A 255 -0.96 2.24 -18.55
CA THR A 255 -0.14 1.46 -17.61
C THR A 255 -0.86 0.18 -17.17
N LEU A 256 -1.58 0.22 -16.06
CA LEU A 256 -2.12 -0.98 -15.41
C LEU A 256 -3.08 -1.80 -16.30
N GLU A 257 -3.92 -1.12 -17.08
CA GLU A 257 -4.84 -1.81 -18.00
C GLU A 257 -4.11 -2.67 -19.04
N LYS A 258 -2.91 -2.26 -19.46
CA LYS A 258 -2.09 -3.06 -20.38
C LYS A 258 -1.63 -4.38 -19.80
N MET A 259 -1.57 -4.49 -18.48
CA MET A 259 -1.19 -5.72 -17.77
C MET A 259 -2.34 -6.72 -17.62
N LYS A 260 -3.56 -6.34 -17.95
CA LYS A 260 -4.79 -7.12 -17.71
C LYS A 260 -4.67 -8.60 -18.10
N GLU A 261 -4.21 -8.90 -19.31
CA GLU A 261 -4.13 -10.28 -19.81
C GLU A 261 -3.05 -11.09 -19.08
N GLU A 262 -1.93 -10.48 -18.71
CA GLU A 262 -0.87 -11.18 -17.98
C GLU A 262 -1.29 -11.43 -16.52
N ILE A 263 -1.93 -10.45 -15.89
CA ILE A 263 -2.52 -10.58 -14.53
C ILE A 263 -3.58 -11.69 -14.54
N LYS A 264 -4.45 -11.73 -15.55
CA LYS A 264 -5.46 -12.78 -15.73
C LYS A 264 -4.84 -14.16 -15.88
N LYS A 265 -3.82 -14.31 -16.74
CA LYS A 265 -3.09 -15.57 -16.95
C LYS A 265 -2.43 -16.08 -15.66
N SER A 266 -1.99 -15.17 -14.80
CA SER A 266 -1.37 -15.52 -13.53
C SER A 266 -2.36 -16.04 -12.47
N GLY A 267 -3.67 -15.87 -12.69
CA GLY A 267 -4.71 -16.23 -11.74
C GLY A 267 -4.81 -15.29 -10.54
N TYR A 268 -4.22 -14.10 -10.64
CA TYR A 268 -4.24 -13.07 -9.59
C TYR A 268 -5.66 -12.64 -9.24
N VAL A 269 -5.94 -12.50 -7.96
CA VAL A 269 -7.16 -11.89 -7.42
C VAL A 269 -6.80 -11.00 -6.25
N GLY A 270 -7.09 -9.72 -6.31
CA GLY A 270 -6.78 -8.80 -5.23
C GLY A 270 -6.65 -7.37 -5.69
N TYR A 271 -6.03 -6.54 -4.86
CA TYR A 271 -5.71 -5.15 -5.20
C TYR A 271 -4.35 -5.07 -5.88
N ILE A 272 -4.27 -4.30 -6.94
CA ILE A 272 -3.01 -4.01 -7.62
C ILE A 272 -2.96 -2.54 -8.01
N ASP A 273 -1.81 -1.91 -7.82
CA ASP A 273 -1.54 -0.56 -8.31
C ASP A 273 -0.17 -0.46 -9.00
N ILE A 274 0.04 0.68 -9.63
CA ILE A 274 1.29 1.03 -10.28
C ILE A 274 1.63 2.50 -9.99
N ASN A 275 2.80 2.71 -9.44
CA ASN A 275 3.36 4.02 -9.18
C ASN A 275 4.05 4.56 -10.43
N CYS A 276 3.83 5.85 -10.73
CA CYS A 276 4.32 6.51 -11.93
C CYS A 276 4.87 7.91 -11.63
N ILE A 277 5.81 8.36 -12.45
CA ILE A 277 6.09 9.79 -12.64
C ILE A 277 5.42 10.23 -13.93
N ALA A 278 4.54 11.23 -13.84
CA ALA A 278 3.87 11.84 -15.00
C ALA A 278 4.40 13.24 -15.27
N ASN A 279 4.70 13.56 -16.52
CA ASN A 279 5.09 14.90 -16.95
C ASN A 279 4.63 15.18 -18.39
N ALA A 280 4.91 16.37 -18.92
CA ALA A 280 4.49 16.76 -20.27
C ALA A 280 5.01 15.85 -21.40
N ARG A 281 6.00 14.97 -21.13
CA ARG A 281 6.58 14.05 -22.13
C ARG A 281 5.96 12.66 -22.08
N GLY A 282 5.30 12.29 -20.97
CA GLY A 282 4.67 10.98 -20.81
C GLY A 282 4.50 10.54 -19.36
N ILE A 283 4.03 9.31 -19.24
CA ILE A 283 3.79 8.62 -17.98
C ILE A 283 4.83 7.49 -17.88
N TYR A 284 5.64 7.52 -16.83
CA TYR A 284 6.75 6.61 -16.60
C TYR A 284 6.45 5.76 -15.36
N PRO A 285 6.00 4.52 -15.51
CA PRO A 285 5.81 3.63 -14.38
C PRO A 285 7.14 3.31 -13.70
N LEU A 286 7.09 3.18 -12.37
CA LEU A 286 8.25 2.95 -11.52
C LEU A 286 8.25 1.54 -10.92
N GLU A 287 7.14 1.16 -10.30
CA GLU A 287 7.00 -0.10 -9.57
C GLU A 287 5.53 -0.50 -9.47
N PHE A 288 5.27 -1.80 -9.30
CA PHE A 288 3.97 -2.36 -8.98
C PHE A 288 3.83 -2.56 -7.47
N THR A 289 2.59 -2.47 -6.99
CA THR A 289 2.16 -3.02 -5.71
C THR A 289 1.08 -4.07 -6.00
N CYS A 290 1.39 -5.34 -5.73
CA CYS A 290 0.54 -6.48 -6.09
C CYS A 290 -0.13 -7.11 -4.85
N ARG A 291 -0.52 -6.30 -3.91
CA ARG A 291 -1.13 -6.61 -2.61
C ARG A 291 -1.87 -5.40 -2.10
N PHE A 292 -2.48 -5.47 -0.92
CA PHE A 292 -3.02 -4.27 -0.29
C PHE A 292 -1.92 -3.23 -0.06
N GLY A 293 -2.16 -1.99 -0.49
CA GLY A 293 -1.27 -0.88 -0.20
C GLY A 293 -1.44 -0.41 1.26
N TYR A 294 -0.37 0.08 1.87
CA TYR A 294 -0.40 0.63 3.24
C TYR A 294 0.20 2.04 3.24
N PRO A 295 -0.58 3.05 3.63
CA PRO A 295 -1.91 3.04 4.27
C PRO A 295 -3.13 2.98 3.32
N ILE A 296 -2.96 2.70 2.03
CA ILE A 296 -4.01 2.77 1.00
C ILE A 296 -5.25 1.96 1.40
N ILE A 297 -5.09 0.72 1.94
CA ILE A 297 -6.23 -0.10 2.34
C ILE A 297 -7.11 0.59 3.40
N SER A 298 -6.51 1.28 4.35
CA SER A 298 -7.23 2.05 5.38
C SER A 298 -8.02 3.21 4.75
N ILE A 299 -7.44 3.86 3.74
CA ILE A 299 -8.10 4.94 3.01
C ILE A 299 -9.23 4.40 2.11
N GLN A 300 -9.03 3.23 1.52
CA GLN A 300 -10.08 2.52 0.79
C GLN A 300 -11.23 2.13 1.72
N MET A 301 -10.96 1.71 2.97
CA MET A 301 -11.99 1.42 3.97
C MET A 301 -12.78 2.68 4.36
N GLU A 302 -12.18 3.87 4.38
CA GLU A 302 -12.88 5.14 4.53
C GLU A 302 -13.76 5.45 3.31
N GLY A 303 -13.28 5.14 2.10
CA GLY A 303 -13.92 5.52 0.83
C GLY A 303 -14.92 4.51 0.28
N ILE A 304 -14.73 3.23 0.48
CA ILE A 304 -15.59 2.16 -0.04
C ILE A 304 -16.78 1.95 0.90
N ILE A 305 -17.99 2.10 0.35
CA ILE A 305 -19.25 1.95 1.07
C ILE A 305 -19.73 0.49 1.04
N SER A 306 -19.35 -0.26 0.00
CA SER A 306 -19.68 -1.68 -0.14
C SER A 306 -19.19 -2.47 1.06
N GLU A 307 -19.92 -3.50 1.42
CA GLU A 307 -19.54 -4.39 2.51
C GLU A 307 -18.32 -5.25 2.11
N TRP A 308 -17.27 -5.19 2.90
CA TRP A 308 -15.98 -5.76 2.55
C TRP A 308 -15.95 -7.29 2.44
N GLY A 309 -16.67 -7.99 3.32
CA GLY A 309 -16.73 -9.45 3.26
C GLY A 309 -17.43 -9.96 2.00
N GLU A 310 -18.57 -9.37 1.63
CA GLU A 310 -19.25 -9.72 0.38
C GLU A 310 -18.44 -9.31 -0.85
N PHE A 311 -17.77 -8.17 -0.80
CA PHE A 311 -16.90 -7.71 -1.87
C PHE A 311 -15.73 -8.68 -2.11
N LEU A 312 -14.95 -8.98 -1.07
CA LEU A 312 -13.81 -9.89 -1.20
C LEU A 312 -14.23 -11.31 -1.60
N TYR A 313 -15.37 -11.79 -1.09
CA TYR A 313 -15.90 -13.09 -1.51
C TYR A 313 -16.28 -13.11 -3.00
N SER A 314 -16.98 -12.09 -3.49
CA SER A 314 -17.38 -11.99 -4.90
C SER A 314 -16.18 -11.97 -5.84
N ILE A 315 -15.16 -11.15 -5.54
CA ILE A 315 -13.98 -11.11 -6.40
C ILE A 315 -13.19 -12.41 -6.34
N ALA A 316 -13.11 -13.08 -5.18
CA ALA A 316 -12.43 -14.36 -5.03
C ALA A 316 -13.11 -15.49 -5.85
N LYS A 317 -14.41 -15.35 -6.13
CA LYS A 317 -15.16 -16.23 -7.05
C LYS A 317 -15.01 -15.87 -8.53
N GLY A 318 -14.34 -14.77 -8.84
CA GLY A 318 -14.22 -14.28 -10.21
C GLY A 318 -15.46 -13.52 -10.70
N GLU A 319 -16.36 -13.11 -9.79
CA GLU A 319 -17.57 -12.38 -10.13
C GLU A 319 -17.32 -10.89 -10.28
N GLN A 320 -18.06 -10.23 -11.18
CA GLN A 320 -18.07 -8.77 -11.24
C GLN A 320 -18.83 -8.22 -10.04
N TYR A 321 -18.38 -7.09 -9.52
CA TYR A 321 -18.96 -6.45 -8.35
C TYR A 321 -19.21 -4.97 -8.61
N ASP A 322 -20.39 -4.49 -8.26
CA ASP A 322 -20.75 -3.07 -8.36
C ASP A 322 -20.22 -2.34 -7.11
N LEU A 323 -18.94 -2.00 -7.15
CA LEU A 323 -18.24 -1.38 -6.02
C LEU A 323 -18.77 0.04 -5.77
N LYS A 324 -19.33 0.27 -4.60
CA LYS A 324 -19.85 1.56 -4.18
C LYS A 324 -18.80 2.33 -3.39
N THR A 325 -18.55 3.56 -3.82
CA THR A 325 -17.56 4.45 -3.17
C THR A 325 -18.15 5.81 -2.85
N LYS A 326 -17.60 6.46 -1.83
CA LYS A 326 -17.89 7.87 -1.53
C LYS A 326 -17.37 8.73 -2.68
N LYS A 327 -18.10 9.80 -3.00
CA LYS A 327 -17.64 10.83 -3.93
C LYS A 327 -16.67 11.77 -3.23
N GLY A 328 -15.80 12.41 -4.04
CA GLY A 328 -14.80 13.34 -3.52
C GLY A 328 -13.51 12.63 -3.10
N PHE A 329 -12.88 13.15 -2.08
CA PHE A 329 -11.54 12.76 -1.65
C PHE A 329 -11.57 11.98 -0.35
N GLN A 330 -10.66 11.02 -0.25
CA GLN A 330 -10.31 10.33 0.98
C GLN A 330 -8.83 10.59 1.26
N LEU A 331 -8.51 10.79 2.52
CA LEU A 331 -7.15 11.08 2.95
C LEU A 331 -6.80 10.24 4.17
N GLY A 332 -5.60 9.68 4.18
CA GLY A 332 -5.06 8.96 5.34
C GLY A 332 -3.73 9.53 5.77
N VAL A 333 -3.54 9.57 7.08
CA VAL A 333 -2.34 10.05 7.74
C VAL A 333 -1.81 8.94 8.63
N VAL A 334 -0.57 8.54 8.43
CA VAL A 334 0.11 7.59 9.30
C VAL A 334 0.51 8.31 10.59
N CYS A 335 0.09 7.74 11.72
CA CYS A 335 0.47 8.17 13.06
C CYS A 335 1.38 7.11 13.66
N ALA A 336 2.64 7.45 13.86
CA ALA A 336 3.68 6.53 14.30
C ALA A 336 4.33 7.00 15.61
N VAL A 337 5.08 6.10 16.22
CA VAL A 337 5.99 6.40 17.34
C VAL A 337 7.41 5.96 16.97
N PRO A 338 8.46 6.52 17.57
CA PRO A 338 9.78 5.95 17.39
C PRO A 338 9.82 4.45 17.72
N PRO A 339 10.65 3.65 17.05
CA PRO A 339 11.73 4.02 16.13
C PRO A 339 11.30 4.22 14.67
N PHE A 340 9.99 4.11 14.35
CA PHE A 340 9.54 4.24 12.97
C PHE A 340 10.25 5.40 12.23
N PRO A 341 10.77 5.23 11.02
CA PRO A 341 10.67 4.06 10.15
C PRO A 341 11.87 3.09 10.24
N PHE A 342 12.59 3.10 11.34
CA PHE A 342 13.79 2.29 11.55
C PHE A 342 13.51 1.08 12.44
N ASP A 343 14.25 -0.01 12.21
CA ASP A 343 14.17 -1.21 13.01
C ASP A 343 15.16 -1.11 14.19
N ASP A 344 14.76 -0.44 15.26
CA ASP A 344 15.52 -0.39 16.52
C ASP A 344 14.72 -1.00 17.68
N LYS A 345 15.00 -2.27 17.96
CA LYS A 345 14.32 -3.03 19.02
C LYS A 345 14.53 -2.43 20.41
N SER A 346 15.68 -1.79 20.67
CA SER A 346 15.97 -1.20 21.97
C SER A 346 15.14 0.05 22.19
N GLU A 347 14.99 0.89 21.18
CA GLU A 347 14.14 2.08 21.24
C GLU A 347 12.67 1.66 21.28
N MET A 348 12.24 0.70 20.44
CA MET A 348 10.86 0.20 20.44
C MET A 348 10.43 -0.36 21.81
N SER A 349 11.33 -0.95 22.58
CA SER A 349 11.02 -1.45 23.92
C SER A 349 10.49 -0.38 24.88
N ILE A 350 10.78 0.89 24.60
CA ILE A 350 10.29 2.04 25.39
C ILE A 350 8.81 2.33 25.08
N TYR A 351 8.39 2.10 23.83
CA TYR A 351 7.04 2.43 23.37
C TYR A 351 6.07 1.26 23.39
N LYS A 352 6.58 0.04 23.36
CA LYS A 352 5.76 -1.17 23.43
C LYS A 352 4.92 -1.16 24.72
N ASP A 353 3.66 -1.56 24.63
CA ASP A 353 2.68 -1.54 25.71
C ASP A 353 2.21 -0.15 26.18
N LEU A 354 2.68 0.96 25.60
CA LEU A 354 2.11 2.26 25.90
C LEU A 354 0.65 2.33 25.47
N SER A 355 -0.17 2.93 26.32
CA SER A 355 -1.59 3.09 26.05
C SER A 355 -1.86 4.16 24.99
N ILE A 356 -2.77 3.85 24.08
CA ILE A 356 -3.35 4.79 23.13
C ILE A 356 -4.69 5.25 23.73
N ILE A 357 -4.80 6.52 24.07
CA ILE A 357 -5.97 7.07 24.76
C ILE A 357 -6.79 7.90 23.77
N PHE A 358 -8.09 7.64 23.70
CA PHE A 358 -9.03 8.44 22.94
C PHE A 358 -9.80 9.36 23.90
N LYS A 359 -9.71 10.67 23.71
CA LYS A 359 -10.42 11.66 24.54
C LYS A 359 -11.94 11.47 24.51
N LYS A 360 -12.45 11.03 23.36
CA LYS A 360 -13.82 10.62 23.14
C LYS A 360 -13.82 9.18 22.63
N PRO A 361 -14.73 8.31 23.07
CA PRO A 361 -14.76 6.90 22.68
C PRO A 361 -15.30 6.71 21.24
N ASN A 362 -14.71 7.42 20.29
CA ASN A 362 -15.03 7.33 18.86
C ASN A 362 -13.78 6.94 18.08
N LEU A 363 -13.84 5.79 17.43
CA LEU A 363 -12.80 5.25 16.55
C LEU A 363 -13.16 5.39 15.06
N GLU A 364 -14.15 6.19 14.70
CA GLU A 364 -14.50 6.42 13.31
C GLU A 364 -13.32 7.02 12.55
N GLY A 365 -12.91 6.37 11.46
CA GLY A 365 -11.75 6.75 10.66
C GLY A 365 -10.40 6.61 11.38
N VAL A 366 -10.37 5.84 12.46
CA VAL A 366 -9.12 5.40 13.09
C VAL A 366 -8.89 3.94 12.75
N HIS A 367 -7.86 3.66 11.99
CA HIS A 367 -7.48 2.35 11.53
C HIS A 367 -6.29 1.84 12.33
N LEU A 368 -6.37 0.59 12.74
CA LEU A 368 -5.45 -0.02 13.68
C LEU A 368 -4.25 -0.60 12.95
N GLY A 369 -3.06 -0.13 13.28
CA GLY A 369 -1.77 -0.71 12.85
C GLY A 369 -1.25 -1.73 13.87
N ASP A 370 -0.01 -1.54 14.32
CA ASP A 370 0.64 -2.42 15.30
C ASP A 370 0.14 -2.15 16.70
N VAL A 371 -1.06 -2.64 16.99
CA VAL A 371 -1.73 -2.45 18.29
C VAL A 371 -2.35 -3.76 18.79
N LYS A 372 -2.59 -3.79 20.10
CA LYS A 372 -3.32 -4.84 20.83
C LYS A 372 -4.33 -4.24 21.81
N LEU A 373 -5.31 -5.03 22.19
CA LEU A 373 -6.32 -4.67 23.18
C LEU A 373 -6.10 -5.47 24.46
N VAL A 374 -5.74 -4.81 25.56
CA VAL A 374 -5.50 -5.42 26.86
C VAL A 374 -6.44 -4.82 27.88
N GLU A 375 -7.32 -5.64 28.45
CA GLU A 375 -8.31 -5.19 29.46
C GLU A 375 -9.13 -3.97 29.01
N GLY A 376 -9.52 -3.93 27.72
CA GLY A 376 -10.28 -2.85 27.13
C GLY A 376 -9.48 -1.60 26.77
N ASN A 377 -8.15 -1.61 26.95
CA ASN A 377 -7.26 -0.51 26.61
C ASN A 377 -6.42 -0.83 25.37
N TRP A 378 -6.44 0.06 24.38
CA TRP A 378 -5.57 -0.03 23.21
C TRP A 378 -4.12 0.26 23.61
N ARG A 379 -3.20 -0.56 23.15
CA ARG A 379 -1.76 -0.43 23.43
C ARG A 379 -0.95 -0.67 22.17
N ILE A 380 0.22 -0.05 22.08
CA ILE A 380 1.22 -0.32 21.06
C ILE A 380 1.68 -1.78 21.18
N ALA A 381 1.81 -2.44 20.03
CA ALA A 381 2.32 -3.81 19.89
C ALA A 381 3.38 -3.86 18.78
N GLY A 382 3.90 -5.05 18.47
CA GLY A 382 4.90 -5.22 17.42
C GLY A 382 6.23 -4.54 17.71
N GLU A 383 7.00 -4.30 16.66
CA GLU A 383 8.34 -3.68 16.76
C GLU A 383 8.55 -2.51 15.78
N SER A 384 7.56 -2.19 14.89
CA SER A 384 7.73 -1.15 13.86
C SER A 384 7.48 0.28 14.33
N GLY A 385 6.62 0.46 15.33
CA GLY A 385 6.11 1.77 15.73
C GLY A 385 5.01 2.35 14.81
N TYR A 386 4.54 1.59 13.83
CA TYR A 386 3.43 1.96 12.94
C TYR A 386 2.08 1.81 13.67
N ALA A 387 1.69 2.83 14.44
CA ALA A 387 0.59 2.69 15.40
C ALA A 387 -0.80 2.70 14.77
N LEU A 388 -1.12 3.77 14.04
CA LEU A 388 -2.47 4.02 13.52
C LEU A 388 -2.40 4.67 12.13
N VAL A 389 -3.47 4.49 11.36
CA VAL A 389 -3.78 5.35 10.20
C VAL A 389 -5.06 6.10 10.51
N VAL A 390 -5.05 7.42 10.40
CA VAL A 390 -6.24 8.23 10.64
C VAL A 390 -6.72 8.82 9.33
N THR A 391 -7.96 8.51 8.97
CA THR A 391 -8.54 8.87 7.68
C THR A 391 -9.56 9.99 7.82
N GLY A 392 -9.87 10.60 6.71
CA GLY A 392 -10.97 11.54 6.55
C GLY A 392 -11.46 11.57 5.11
N SER A 393 -12.71 11.95 4.93
CA SER A 393 -13.35 12.07 3.61
C SER A 393 -14.03 13.44 3.47
N GLY A 394 -14.10 13.95 2.23
CA GLY A 394 -14.74 15.23 1.95
C GLY A 394 -14.99 15.45 0.46
N THR A 395 -15.83 16.41 0.12
CA THR A 395 -16.04 16.81 -1.27
C THR A 395 -14.87 17.59 -1.83
N THR A 396 -14.09 18.23 -0.95
CA THR A 396 -12.83 18.92 -1.24
C THR A 396 -11.69 18.25 -0.47
N VAL A 397 -10.45 18.52 -0.88
CA VAL A 397 -9.25 18.07 -0.16
C VAL A 397 -9.19 18.70 1.22
N GLU A 398 -9.57 19.98 1.36
CA GLU A 398 -9.62 20.67 2.66
C GLU A 398 -10.59 19.99 3.63
N ASP A 399 -11.77 19.58 3.17
CA ASP A 399 -12.74 18.90 4.03
C ASP A 399 -12.21 17.55 4.51
N ALA A 400 -11.60 16.75 3.60
CA ALA A 400 -10.98 15.48 3.94
C ALA A 400 -9.83 15.67 4.94
N ARG A 401 -8.96 16.66 4.72
CA ARG A 401 -7.89 17.05 5.64
C ARG A 401 -8.42 17.45 7.00
N LYS A 402 -9.39 18.38 7.03
CA LYS A 402 -10.00 18.87 8.28
C LYS A 402 -10.58 17.72 9.10
N GLN A 403 -11.21 16.76 8.45
CA GLN A 403 -11.77 15.59 9.13
C GLN A 403 -10.67 14.68 9.67
N ALA A 404 -9.65 14.31 8.87
CA ALA A 404 -8.57 13.43 9.30
C ALA A 404 -7.78 14.04 10.47
N TYR A 405 -7.32 15.28 10.34
CA TYR A 405 -6.54 15.93 11.40
C TYR A 405 -7.38 16.23 12.64
N GLY A 406 -8.67 16.55 12.49
CA GLY A 406 -9.58 16.68 13.63
C GLY A 406 -9.79 15.37 14.39
N ARG A 407 -9.76 14.22 13.70
CA ARG A 407 -9.77 12.90 14.33
C ARG A 407 -8.45 12.60 15.05
N ILE A 408 -7.29 13.02 14.51
CA ILE A 408 -5.99 12.89 15.18
C ILE A 408 -5.96 13.65 16.51
N GLU A 409 -6.57 14.82 16.60
CA GLU A 409 -6.67 15.61 17.85
C GLU A 409 -7.39 14.86 18.99
N ASN A 410 -8.19 13.82 18.67
CA ASN A 410 -8.82 12.94 19.65
C ASN A 410 -7.86 11.93 20.30
N ILE A 411 -6.65 11.76 19.74
CA ILE A 411 -5.70 10.72 20.14
C ILE A 411 -4.64 11.31 21.07
N LEU A 412 -4.38 10.62 22.18
CA LEU A 412 -3.26 10.88 23.08
C LEU A 412 -2.36 9.67 23.09
N LEU A 413 -1.19 9.82 22.50
CA LEU A 413 -0.12 8.82 22.46
C LEU A 413 1.22 9.52 22.62
N GLN A 414 2.04 9.06 23.56
CA GLN A 414 3.33 9.68 23.86
C GLN A 414 4.27 9.60 22.65
N ASN A 415 4.89 10.75 22.32
CA ASN A 415 5.81 10.89 21.19
C ASN A 415 5.22 10.48 19.81
N MET A 416 3.90 10.46 19.69
CA MET A 416 3.24 10.29 18.41
C MET A 416 3.65 11.40 17.45
N PHE A 417 4.03 11.03 16.24
CA PHE A 417 4.31 11.97 15.18
C PHE A 417 3.58 11.58 13.89
N TYR A 418 3.34 12.54 13.04
CA TYR A 418 2.67 12.40 11.75
C TYR A 418 2.97 13.58 10.83
N ARG A 419 2.77 13.44 9.56
CA ARG A 419 2.87 14.56 8.60
C ARG A 419 1.64 15.46 8.68
N THR A 420 1.87 16.76 8.55
CA THR A 420 0.79 17.78 8.60
C THR A 420 0.40 18.30 7.22
N ASP A 421 1.09 17.89 6.16
CA ASP A 421 0.97 18.40 4.79
C ASP A 421 0.35 17.41 3.79
N ILE A 422 -0.16 16.25 4.24
CA ILE A 422 -0.77 15.25 3.36
C ILE A 422 -1.89 15.90 2.53
N GLY A 423 -1.79 15.74 1.21
CA GLY A 423 -2.75 16.27 0.24
C GLY A 423 -2.58 17.74 -0.15
N LEU A 424 -1.63 18.50 0.44
CA LEU A 424 -1.44 19.91 0.08
C LEU A 424 -0.94 20.13 -1.36
N GLY A 425 -0.18 19.16 -1.92
CA GLY A 425 0.32 19.23 -3.29
C GLY A 425 -0.77 19.09 -4.36
N TRP A 426 -1.96 18.61 -4.00
CA TRP A 426 -3.03 18.28 -4.93
C TRP A 426 -3.33 19.36 -5.98
N TYR A 427 -3.44 20.61 -5.57
CA TYR A 427 -3.85 21.69 -6.48
C TYR A 427 -2.85 21.92 -7.60
N GLU A 428 -1.57 21.96 -7.26
CA GLU A 428 -0.50 22.11 -8.25
C GLU A 428 -0.38 20.87 -9.14
N ASP A 429 -0.42 19.68 -8.53
CA ASP A 429 -0.25 18.43 -9.25
C ASP A 429 -1.44 18.10 -10.14
N SER A 430 -2.67 18.32 -9.66
CA SER A 430 -3.87 18.09 -10.46
C SER A 430 -3.96 19.05 -11.64
N ASP A 431 -3.58 20.33 -11.48
CA ASP A 431 -3.54 21.31 -12.57
C ASP A 431 -2.57 20.86 -13.68
N LYS A 432 -1.36 20.42 -13.32
CA LYS A 432 -0.39 19.85 -14.26
C LYS A 432 -0.96 18.63 -14.97
N LEU A 433 -1.49 17.65 -14.24
CA LEU A 433 -2.02 16.40 -14.80
C LEU A 433 -3.23 16.64 -15.70
N GLN A 434 -4.11 17.58 -15.35
CA GLN A 434 -5.23 17.99 -16.21
C GLN A 434 -4.74 18.66 -17.48
N THR A 435 -3.78 19.59 -17.36
CA THR A 435 -3.17 20.27 -18.51
C THR A 435 -2.53 19.28 -19.50
N TRP A 436 -1.93 18.20 -18.99
CA TRP A 436 -1.36 17.13 -19.83
C TRP A 436 -2.40 16.10 -20.30
N GLY A 437 -3.66 16.19 -19.86
CA GLY A 437 -4.75 15.31 -20.27
C GLY A 437 -4.73 13.92 -19.62
N TYR A 438 -4.09 13.75 -18.46
CA TYR A 438 -3.90 12.44 -17.86
C TYR A 438 -5.00 12.00 -16.90
N LEU A 439 -5.82 12.91 -16.40
CA LEU A 439 -6.91 12.60 -15.46
C LEU A 439 -8.27 12.32 -16.14
N TYR A 440 -8.32 12.23 -17.46
CA TYR A 440 -9.54 11.95 -18.24
C TYR A 440 -9.58 10.52 -18.77
#